data_437a045eccb7284503fac42540ccd01b
#
_entry.id   437a045eccb7284503fac42540ccd01b
#
_cell.length_a   1.000
_cell.length_b   1.000
_cell.length_c   1.000
_cell.angle_alpha   90.00
_cell.angle_beta   90.00
_cell.angle_gamma   90.00
#
_symmetry.space_group_name_H-M   'P 1'
#
loop_
_entity.id
_entity.type
_entity.pdbx_description
1 polymer ?
#
loop_
_entity_poly.entity_id
_entity_poly.type
_entity_poly.pdbx_seq_one_letter_code
_entity_poly.pdbx_strand_id
1 'polypeptide(L)'
;MRGPGWRALGGRALGCALVLGVAAAPAPALAQNSVELARARQVLEYYQACERTRRFAPCWDLLSGRVRAEWSRQGRGTVEEYAAARGAGERRFSDFRVLRIRRSPARVVFVVEATGGTERSPVGERVEYALLREGGQWRIDGRRVGQSETAP
;
A
#
# COMPACT_ATOMS: atom_id res chain seq x y z
N MET A 1 -69.76 0.37 -59.21
CA MET A 1 -68.78 0.95 -60.13
C MET A 1 -67.47 1.15 -59.30
N ARG A 2 -66.60 0.27 -59.53
CA ARG A 2 -65.32 0.34 -60.27
C ARG A 2 -64.49 1.56 -59.95
N GLY A 3 -63.33 1.24 -59.34
CA GLY A 3 -62.15 2.07 -59.53
C GLY A 3 -61.01 1.58 -58.67
N PRO A 4 -59.84 1.35 -59.26
CA PRO A 4 -58.78 0.49 -58.68
C PRO A 4 -57.72 1.30 -57.96
N GLY A 5 -57.12 0.76 -56.98
CA GLY A 5 -55.84 0.06 -56.96
C GLY A 5 -54.61 0.92 -57.25
N TRP A 6 -53.81 1.21 -56.27
CA TRP A 6 -52.37 1.45 -56.49
C TRP A 6 -51.58 0.79 -55.33
N ARG A 7 -50.80 -0.19 -55.74
CA ARG A 7 -49.74 -0.80 -54.95
C ARG A 7 -48.55 0.16 -54.99
N ALA A 8 -48.02 0.51 -53.86
CA ALA A 8 -46.68 1.07 -53.81
C ALA A 8 -45.81 0.17 -52.96
N LEU A 9 -44.90 -0.47 -53.61
CA LEU A 9 -43.76 -1.17 -53.08
C LEU A 9 -42.81 -0.10 -52.48
N GLY A 10 -42.59 -0.11 -51.21
CA GLY A 10 -41.61 0.75 -50.54
C GLY A 10 -40.63 -0.07 -49.75
N GLY A 11 -39.41 -0.11 -50.22
CA GLY A 11 -38.31 -0.95 -49.80
C GLY A 11 -37.96 -0.86 -48.33
N ARG A 12 -37.69 -2.01 -47.78
CA ARG A 12 -36.99 -2.17 -46.48
C ARG A 12 -35.51 -1.79 -46.65
N ALA A 13 -35.15 -0.59 -46.22
CA ALA A 13 -33.76 -0.25 -45.97
C ALA A 13 -33.35 -0.81 -44.61
N LEU A 14 -32.64 -1.93 -44.62
CA LEU A 14 -31.91 -2.43 -43.44
C LEU A 14 -30.70 -1.51 -43.19
N GLY A 15 -30.91 -0.54 -42.34
CA GLY A 15 -29.82 0.26 -41.77
C GLY A 15 -29.11 -0.55 -40.67
N CYS A 16 -28.03 -1.25 -40.98
CA CYS A 16 -27.09 -1.76 -40.00
C CYS A 16 -26.38 -0.56 -39.36
N ALA A 17 -26.91 -0.10 -38.23
CA ALA A 17 -26.17 0.79 -37.35
C ALA A 17 -25.10 -0.04 -36.62
N LEU A 18 -23.87 -0.01 -37.14
CA LEU A 18 -22.69 -0.48 -36.46
C LEU A 18 -22.44 0.48 -35.27
N VAL A 19 -22.94 0.14 -34.08
CA VAL A 19 -22.55 0.78 -32.85
C VAL A 19 -21.13 0.31 -32.53
N LEU A 20 -20.14 1.06 -32.97
CA LEU A 20 -18.78 0.96 -32.47
C LEU A 20 -18.78 1.38 -30.98
N GLY A 21 -19.01 0.41 -30.11
CA GLY A 21 -18.78 0.55 -28.69
C GLY A 21 -17.28 0.78 -28.45
N VAL A 22 -16.87 2.05 -28.39
CA VAL A 22 -15.56 2.41 -27.85
C VAL A 22 -15.61 2.06 -26.38
N ALA A 23 -15.11 0.88 -26.03
CA ALA A 23 -14.83 0.51 -24.64
C ALA A 23 -13.76 1.49 -24.15
N ALA A 24 -14.17 2.57 -23.49
CA ALA A 24 -13.28 3.47 -22.80
C ALA A 24 -12.55 2.68 -21.73
N ALA A 25 -11.29 2.35 -21.98
CA ALA A 25 -10.43 1.67 -21.02
C ALA A 25 -10.38 2.48 -19.71
N PRO A 26 -10.33 1.84 -18.53
CA PRO A 26 -10.32 2.53 -17.25
C PRO A 26 -8.93 3.12 -16.94
N ALA A 27 -8.50 4.08 -17.76
CA ALA A 27 -7.25 4.82 -17.56
C ALA A 27 -7.17 5.54 -16.18
N PRO A 28 -8.25 6.08 -15.58
CA PRO A 28 -8.16 6.76 -14.29
C PRO A 28 -7.86 5.82 -13.12
N ALA A 29 -8.32 4.57 -13.14
CA ALA A 29 -8.13 3.63 -12.04
C ALA A 29 -6.66 3.19 -11.86
N LEU A 30 -5.93 3.02 -12.95
CA LEU A 30 -4.50 2.65 -12.89
C LEU A 30 -3.64 3.81 -12.38
N ALA A 31 -3.95 5.05 -12.79
CA ALA A 31 -3.26 6.23 -12.31
C ALA A 31 -3.51 6.48 -10.81
N GLN A 32 -4.75 6.33 -10.34
CA GLN A 32 -5.08 6.43 -8.92
C GLN A 32 -4.34 5.36 -8.08
N ASN A 33 -4.26 4.14 -8.56
CA ASN A 33 -3.54 3.06 -7.89
C ASN A 33 -2.04 3.33 -7.76
N SER A 34 -1.43 3.97 -8.74
CA SER A 34 -0.01 4.34 -8.67
C SER A 34 0.26 5.47 -7.68
N VAL A 35 -0.62 6.48 -7.63
CA VAL A 35 -0.53 7.58 -6.66
C VAL A 35 -0.71 7.08 -5.22
N GLU A 36 -1.69 6.22 -4.99
CA GLU A 36 -1.92 5.64 -3.66
C GLU A 36 -0.74 4.78 -3.20
N LEU A 37 -0.14 3.99 -4.10
CA LEU A 37 1.05 3.24 -3.77
C LEU A 37 2.25 4.14 -3.46
N ALA A 38 2.42 5.24 -4.20
CA ALA A 38 3.47 6.21 -3.93
C ALA A 38 3.30 6.85 -2.53
N ARG A 39 2.07 7.21 -2.15
CA ARG A 39 1.76 7.72 -0.82
C ARG A 39 2.05 6.69 0.29
N ALA A 40 1.65 5.43 0.10
CA ALA A 40 1.97 4.37 1.05
C ALA A 40 3.48 4.19 1.20
N ARG A 41 4.21 4.21 0.09
CA ARG A 41 5.69 4.12 0.10
C ARG A 41 6.31 5.29 0.85
N GLN A 42 5.84 6.51 0.66
CA GLN A 42 6.34 7.69 1.38
C GLN A 42 6.19 7.55 2.91
N VAL A 43 5.04 7.04 3.37
CA VAL A 43 4.83 6.75 4.81
C VAL A 43 5.82 5.68 5.30
N LEU A 44 6.04 4.63 4.52
CA LEU A 44 7.02 3.60 4.86
C LEU A 44 8.43 4.19 4.95
N GLU A 45 8.87 4.96 3.97
CA GLU A 45 10.20 5.58 3.94
C GLU A 45 10.44 6.51 5.13
N TYR A 46 9.41 7.28 5.51
CA TYR A 46 9.48 8.09 6.72
C TYR A 46 9.61 7.24 7.98
N TYR A 47 8.85 6.17 8.09
CA TYR A 47 8.94 5.23 9.21
C TYR A 47 10.33 4.56 9.28
N GLN A 48 10.88 4.15 8.14
CA GLN A 48 12.23 3.61 8.04
C GLN A 48 13.30 4.64 8.42
N ALA A 49 13.07 5.92 8.13
CA ALA A 49 13.95 6.98 8.62
C ALA A 49 13.96 7.07 10.15
N CYS A 50 12.82 6.87 10.82
CA CYS A 50 12.79 6.75 12.28
C CYS A 50 13.62 5.56 12.78
N GLU A 51 13.55 4.43 12.10
CA GLU A 51 14.32 3.24 12.48
C GLU A 51 15.83 3.45 12.30
N ARG A 52 16.24 4.10 11.20
CA ARG A 52 17.66 4.45 10.96
C ARG A 52 18.21 5.42 11.99
N THR A 53 17.45 6.48 12.27
CA THR A 53 17.89 7.55 13.17
C THR A 53 17.62 7.27 14.64
N ARG A 54 16.87 6.22 14.95
CA ARG A 54 16.40 5.86 16.28
C ARG A 54 15.53 6.94 16.94
N ARG A 55 14.89 7.80 16.12
CA ARG A 55 13.99 8.86 16.57
C ARG A 55 12.56 8.44 16.29
N PHE A 56 11.93 7.75 17.25
CA PHE A 56 10.61 7.14 17.06
C PHE A 56 9.43 8.05 17.40
N ALA A 57 9.63 9.09 18.21
CA ALA A 57 8.54 10.01 18.57
C ALA A 57 7.78 10.58 17.35
N PRO A 58 8.43 11.08 16.28
CA PRO A 58 7.73 11.59 15.11
C PRO A 58 6.93 10.53 14.35
N CYS A 59 7.22 9.25 14.59
CA CYS A 59 6.57 8.14 13.91
C CYS A 59 5.33 7.61 14.62
N TRP A 60 5.02 8.12 15.81
CA TRP A 60 3.80 7.74 16.54
C TRP A 60 2.53 8.02 15.74
N ASP A 61 2.47 9.18 15.10
CA ASP A 61 1.31 9.58 14.30
C ASP A 61 1.18 8.79 12.99
N LEU A 62 2.23 8.11 12.56
CA LEU A 62 2.17 7.23 11.40
C LEU A 62 1.55 5.86 11.74
N LEU A 63 1.38 5.53 13.01
CA LEU A 63 0.80 4.26 13.43
C LEU A 63 -0.72 4.28 13.26
N SER A 64 -1.29 3.13 12.90
CA SER A 64 -2.75 2.95 12.89
C SER A 64 -3.31 3.02 14.31
N GLY A 65 -4.62 3.34 14.41
CA GLY A 65 -5.32 3.35 15.71
C GLY A 65 -5.22 2.00 16.41
N ARG A 66 -5.27 0.90 15.66
CA ARG A 66 -5.10 -0.45 16.20
C ARG A 66 -3.72 -0.65 16.84
N VAL A 67 -2.66 -0.24 16.17
CA VAL A 67 -1.29 -0.39 16.68
C VAL A 67 -1.08 0.49 17.92
N ARG A 68 -1.57 1.74 17.90
CA ARG A 68 -1.50 2.61 19.07
C ARG A 68 -2.26 2.03 20.27
N ALA A 69 -3.45 1.48 20.03
CA ALA A 69 -4.22 0.80 21.09
C ALA A 69 -3.49 -0.43 21.66
N GLU A 70 -2.75 -1.17 20.82
CA GLU A 70 -1.93 -2.29 21.27
C GLU A 70 -0.79 -1.83 22.19
N TRP A 71 -0.09 -0.75 21.82
CA TRP A 71 0.94 -0.14 22.67
C TRP A 71 0.36 0.33 24.00
N SER A 72 -0.83 0.96 24.00
CA SER A 72 -1.53 1.41 25.22
C SER A 72 -1.87 0.23 26.14
N ARG A 73 -2.32 -0.90 25.59
CA ARG A 73 -2.62 -2.11 26.37
C ARG A 73 -1.37 -2.71 27.04
N GLN A 74 -0.20 -2.46 26.44
CA GLN A 74 1.09 -2.87 27.01
C GLN A 74 1.66 -1.85 28.02
N GLY A 75 0.87 -0.83 28.43
CA GLY A 75 1.32 0.24 29.31
C GLY A 75 2.31 1.22 28.65
N ARG A 76 2.24 1.37 27.34
CA ARG A 76 3.13 2.23 26.54
C ARG A 76 2.31 3.08 25.57
N GLY A 77 1.32 3.77 26.12
CA GLY A 77 0.30 4.50 25.34
C GLY A 77 0.67 5.93 25.00
N THR A 78 1.79 6.45 25.50
CA THR A 78 2.28 7.78 25.16
C THR A 78 3.37 7.73 24.08
N VAL A 79 3.61 8.87 23.45
CA VAL A 79 4.67 9.03 22.43
C VAL A 79 6.03 8.73 23.04
N GLU A 80 6.27 9.19 24.25
CA GLU A 80 7.55 9.04 24.97
C GLU A 80 7.80 7.58 25.33
N GLU A 81 6.80 6.89 25.85
CA GLU A 81 6.90 5.46 26.20
C GLU A 81 7.13 4.59 24.95
N TYR A 82 6.40 4.87 23.88
CA TYR A 82 6.62 4.21 22.60
C TYR A 82 8.04 4.44 22.08
N ALA A 83 8.48 5.71 22.05
CA ALA A 83 9.81 6.08 21.54
C ALA A 83 10.92 5.46 22.39
N ALA A 84 10.79 5.46 23.71
CA ALA A 84 11.74 4.83 24.61
C ALA A 84 11.80 3.31 24.38
N ALA A 85 10.65 2.63 24.30
CA ALA A 85 10.60 1.20 24.08
C ALA A 85 11.18 0.79 22.72
N ARG A 86 10.88 1.54 21.66
CA ARG A 86 11.45 1.30 20.31
C ARG A 86 12.94 1.63 20.26
N GLY A 87 13.34 2.67 20.97
CA GLY A 87 14.74 3.10 21.09
C GLY A 87 15.62 2.16 21.91
N ALA A 88 15.07 1.40 22.85
CA ALA A 88 15.82 0.46 23.69
C ALA A 88 16.29 -0.80 22.95
N GLY A 89 15.72 -1.14 21.80
CA GLY A 89 16.13 -2.31 21.01
C GLY A 89 17.59 -2.19 20.54
N GLU A 90 18.33 -3.28 20.57
CA GLU A 90 19.76 -3.31 20.22
C GLU A 90 20.03 -3.20 18.71
N ARG A 91 19.07 -3.67 17.91
CA ARG A 91 19.23 -3.74 16.45
C ARG A 91 19.15 -2.38 15.79
N ARG A 92 20.15 -2.09 14.97
CA ARG A 92 20.23 -0.87 14.16
C ARG A 92 20.23 -1.26 12.70
N PHE A 93 19.31 -0.69 11.94
CA PHE A 93 19.27 -0.83 10.50
C PHE A 93 19.83 0.44 9.86
N SER A 94 20.69 0.27 8.90
CA SER A 94 21.31 1.36 8.12
C SER A 94 20.64 1.53 6.76
N ASP A 95 20.16 0.44 6.18
CA ASP A 95 19.56 0.44 4.86
C ASP A 95 18.32 -0.47 4.76
N PHE A 96 17.45 -0.15 3.78
CA PHE A 96 16.21 -0.87 3.53
C PHE A 96 16.00 -1.01 2.02
N ARG A 97 15.82 -2.24 1.55
CA ARG A 97 15.51 -2.53 0.15
C ARG A 97 14.16 -3.23 0.03
N VAL A 98 13.23 -2.65 -0.73
CA VAL A 98 11.93 -3.29 -0.99
C VAL A 98 12.13 -4.47 -1.93
N LEU A 99 11.77 -5.66 -1.48
CA LEU A 99 11.85 -6.91 -2.24
C LEU A 99 10.54 -7.22 -2.95
N ARG A 100 9.41 -6.96 -2.28
CA ARG A 100 8.08 -7.33 -2.77
C ARG A 100 7.01 -6.40 -2.22
N ILE A 101 5.96 -6.19 -3.00
CA ILE A 101 4.77 -5.43 -2.59
C ILE A 101 3.54 -6.31 -2.85
N ARG A 102 2.72 -6.47 -1.81
CA ARG A 102 1.40 -7.11 -1.90
C ARG A 102 0.34 -6.04 -1.62
N ARG A 103 -0.69 -5.98 -2.45
CA ARG A 103 -1.71 -4.93 -2.38
C ARG A 103 -3.11 -5.53 -2.30
N SER A 104 -3.97 -4.84 -1.54
CA SER A 104 -5.43 -4.94 -1.56
C SER A 104 -6.03 -3.54 -1.48
N PRO A 105 -7.33 -3.33 -1.68
CA PRO A 105 -7.93 -2.00 -1.77
C PRO A 105 -7.65 -1.08 -0.57
N ALA A 106 -7.56 -1.64 0.64
CA ALA A 106 -7.37 -0.88 1.87
C ALA A 106 -6.02 -1.16 2.56
N ARG A 107 -5.20 -2.06 2.01
CA ARG A 107 -3.97 -2.51 2.67
C ARG A 107 -2.85 -2.74 1.67
N VAL A 108 -1.65 -2.30 2.04
CA VAL A 108 -0.41 -2.59 1.32
C VAL A 108 0.57 -3.25 2.29
N VAL A 109 1.24 -4.30 1.84
CA VAL A 109 2.32 -4.95 2.59
C VAL A 109 3.60 -4.84 1.79
N PHE A 110 4.60 -4.19 2.35
CA PHE A 110 5.95 -4.14 1.83
C PHE A 110 6.80 -5.20 2.52
N VAL A 111 7.38 -6.09 1.74
CA VAL A 111 8.41 -7.01 2.19
C VAL A 111 9.75 -6.35 1.88
N VAL A 112 10.52 -6.13 2.90
CA VAL A 112 11.76 -5.33 2.86
C VAL A 112 12.90 -6.16 3.39
N GLU A 113 14.05 -6.09 2.76
CA GLU A 113 15.31 -6.49 3.33
C GLU A 113 15.89 -5.29 4.08
N ALA A 114 16.07 -5.46 5.38
CA ALA A 114 16.69 -4.46 6.24
C ALA A 114 18.10 -4.93 6.58
N THR A 115 19.08 -4.12 6.27
CA THR A 115 20.49 -4.42 6.57
C THR A 115 20.99 -3.49 7.67
N GLY A 116 21.85 -4.01 8.51
CA GLY A 116 22.38 -3.27 9.66
C GLY A 116 23.52 -4.02 10.33
N GLY A 117 23.74 -3.76 11.61
CA GLY A 117 24.83 -4.35 12.37
C GLY A 117 26.10 -3.54 12.27
N THR A 118 27.24 -4.18 12.41
CA THR A 118 28.59 -3.59 12.26
C THR A 118 29.26 -4.18 11.02
N GLU A 119 30.32 -3.52 10.55
CA GLU A 119 31.14 -4.05 9.44
C GLU A 119 31.66 -5.48 9.70
N ARG A 120 31.89 -5.83 10.98
CA ARG A 120 32.36 -7.15 11.39
C ARG A 120 31.23 -8.18 11.56
N SER A 121 29.99 -7.72 11.72
CA SER A 121 28.82 -8.59 11.91
C SER A 121 27.63 -7.94 11.20
N PRO A 122 27.57 -7.99 9.87
CA PRO A 122 26.42 -7.51 9.12
C PRO A 122 25.21 -8.39 9.43
N VAL A 123 24.07 -7.77 9.63
CA VAL A 123 22.78 -8.44 9.86
C VAL A 123 21.84 -8.06 8.74
N GLY A 124 21.33 -9.05 8.03
CA GLY A 124 20.25 -8.90 7.07
C GLY A 124 18.98 -9.55 7.62
N GLU A 125 17.90 -8.81 7.64
CA GLU A 125 16.61 -9.32 8.09
C GLU A 125 15.51 -9.00 7.08
N ARG A 126 14.60 -9.96 6.90
CA ARG A 126 13.38 -9.71 6.17
C ARG A 126 12.35 -9.10 7.11
N VAL A 127 11.85 -7.92 6.77
CA VAL A 127 10.85 -7.21 7.56
C VAL A 127 9.61 -6.98 6.70
N GLU A 128 8.44 -7.34 7.21
CA GLU A 128 7.17 -7.00 6.60
C GLU A 128 6.55 -5.79 7.30
N TYR A 129 6.27 -4.76 6.51
CA TYR A 129 5.49 -3.60 6.96
C TYR A 129 4.12 -3.65 6.33
N ALA A 130 3.10 -3.74 7.16
CA ALA A 130 1.72 -3.63 6.73
C ALA A 130 1.24 -2.19 6.92
N LEU A 131 0.67 -1.60 5.88
CA LEU A 131 0.04 -0.30 5.91
C LEU A 131 -1.45 -0.45 5.64
N LEU A 132 -2.24 0.28 6.40
CA LEU A 132 -3.70 0.35 6.29
C LEU A 132 -4.11 1.78 5.93
N ARG A 133 -5.16 1.92 5.12
CA ARG A 133 -5.76 3.23 4.86
C ARG A 133 -6.81 3.52 5.95
N GLU A 134 -6.54 4.53 6.77
CA GLU A 134 -7.38 4.96 7.89
C GLU A 134 -7.63 6.47 7.79
N GLY A 135 -8.90 6.89 7.78
CA GLY A 135 -9.24 8.31 7.64
C GLY A 135 -8.70 8.97 6.36
N GLY A 136 -8.57 8.22 5.26
CA GLY A 136 -7.99 8.72 4.00
C GLY A 136 -6.46 8.77 3.95
N GLN A 137 -5.78 8.42 5.04
CA GLN A 137 -4.32 8.42 5.15
C GLN A 137 -3.76 7.00 5.31
N TRP A 138 -2.56 6.78 4.78
CA TRP A 138 -1.84 5.53 5.02
C TRP A 138 -1.21 5.55 6.42
N ARG A 139 -1.37 4.45 7.15
CA ARG A 139 -0.85 4.25 8.50
C ARG A 139 -0.12 2.93 8.61
N ILE A 140 0.93 2.86 9.39
CA ILE A 140 1.63 1.61 9.74
C ILE A 140 0.71 0.78 10.64
N ASP A 141 0.23 -0.33 10.12
CA ASP A 141 -0.67 -1.25 10.82
C ASP A 141 0.02 -2.50 11.37
N GLY A 142 1.28 -2.66 11.10
CA GLY A 142 2.09 -3.73 11.67
C GLY A 142 3.48 -3.78 11.10
N ARG A 143 4.38 -4.31 11.90
CA ARG A 143 5.75 -4.65 11.55
C ARG A 143 6.04 -6.05 12.05
N ARG A 144 6.49 -6.92 11.16
CA ARG A 144 6.88 -8.29 11.50
C ARG A 144 8.29 -8.52 10.98
N VAL A 145 9.16 -9.01 11.85
CA VAL A 145 10.48 -9.48 11.46
C VAL A 145 10.35 -10.97 11.14
N GLY A 146 10.65 -11.35 9.90
CA GLY A 146 10.76 -12.73 9.48
C GLY A 146 12.15 -13.26 9.84
N GLN A 147 12.25 -14.53 10.13
CA GLN A 147 13.56 -15.20 10.15
C GLN A 147 14.11 -15.16 8.72
N SER A 148 15.36 -14.71 8.56
CA SER A 148 16.07 -14.88 7.31
C SER A 148 16.11 -16.40 7.04
N GLU A 149 15.54 -16.82 5.93
CA GLU A 149 15.77 -18.15 5.41
C GLU A 149 17.27 -18.19 5.08
N THR A 150 18.04 -18.77 5.97
CA THR A 150 19.45 -19.10 5.70
C THR A 150 19.40 -20.01 4.49
N ALA A 151 19.78 -19.51 3.33
CA ALA A 151 19.94 -20.33 2.15
C ALA A 151 20.97 -21.43 2.47
N PRO A 152 20.73 -22.68 2.03
CA PRO A 152 21.65 -23.77 2.21
C PRO A 152 22.96 -23.56 1.46
#